data_b3580527684b7fa21ac1a614f092d94c
#
_entry.id   b3580527684b7fa21ac1a614f092d94c
#
_cell.length_a   1.000
_cell.length_b   1.000
_cell.length_c   1.000
_cell.angle_alpha   90.00
_cell.angle_beta   90.00
_cell.angle_gamma   90.00
#
_symmetry.space_group_name_H-M   'P 1'
#
loop_
_entity.id
_entity.type
_entity.pdbx_description
1 polymer ?
#
loop_
_entity_poly.entity_id
_entity_poly.type
_entity_poly.pdbx_seq_one_letter_code
_entity_poly.pdbx_strand_id
1 'polypeptide(L)'
;MKRILKAYDYPTFIAIVLLCLFGLVMVYSSSMIAAVARWDYDIDHFYQNQKKAMLLSFCAMFFMMIFPYKFFQNKKFLMIMMFGITGLLLFTFSYGHTAGNAQSWLKIGGLSIQPGEFSKLALIIYLAAIYGKRQDRINNMDKAVMPPIIFLVTICLLIGIQPDYGTAAIVFLISASIIISSGMTFKGLVKLSTVFLMVACVAIAAFFVTGNISKIFSANKVARFTGFSDPFHAGDSGLQLANSLLAIGNGGLTGVGLGESTQKYGYLPESHTDFIMAIIAEELGFLGVAFVLLTLGFIVLRGLILSAKCDDPFGSLLLIGISSMIGIQVFINVGGVTGLIPITGITLPFVSYGGSSLLLLMTSIGMYQNIIMRMNLKSQKEAEQPISKQDFVSNN
;
A
#
# COMPACT_ATOMS: atom_id res chain seq x y z
N MET A 1 -5.80 -9.08 31.30
CA MET A 1 -4.68 -8.43 30.59
C MET A 1 -3.66 -9.42 30.03
N LYS A 2 -3.07 -10.32 30.82
CA LYS A 2 -2.04 -11.30 30.34
C LYS A 2 -2.49 -12.17 29.15
N ARG A 3 -3.77 -12.61 29.10
CA ARG A 3 -4.31 -13.40 27.98
C ARG A 3 -4.39 -12.60 26.67
N ILE A 4 -4.78 -11.33 26.74
CA ILE A 4 -4.86 -10.44 25.56
C ILE A 4 -3.48 -10.24 24.97
N LEU A 5 -2.48 -9.95 25.79
CA LEU A 5 -1.10 -9.76 25.34
C LEU A 5 -0.57 -11.03 24.64
N LYS A 6 -0.83 -12.23 25.16
CA LYS A 6 -0.40 -13.48 24.53
C LYS A 6 -1.11 -13.81 23.21
N ALA A 7 -2.23 -13.15 22.92
CA ALA A 7 -3.03 -13.42 21.72
C ALA A 7 -2.58 -12.64 20.48
N TYR A 8 -1.68 -11.64 20.60
CA TYR A 8 -1.13 -10.92 19.46
C TYR A 8 -0.16 -11.74 18.62
N ASP A 9 -0.03 -11.40 17.35
CA ASP A 9 0.91 -12.04 16.42
C ASP A 9 2.30 -11.39 16.52
N TYR A 10 3.10 -11.85 17.48
CA TYR A 10 4.45 -11.36 17.72
C TYR A 10 5.40 -11.51 16.54
N PRO A 11 5.41 -12.61 15.76
CA PRO A 11 6.30 -12.73 14.62
C PRO A 11 6.13 -11.60 13.59
N THR A 12 4.89 -11.26 13.25
CA THR A 12 4.61 -10.13 12.35
C THR A 12 4.99 -8.79 13.00
N PHE A 13 4.73 -8.61 14.29
CA PHE A 13 5.11 -7.39 15.00
C PHE A 13 6.63 -7.18 14.98
N ILE A 14 7.42 -8.20 15.29
CA ILE A 14 8.88 -8.15 15.28
C ILE A 14 9.40 -7.85 13.86
N ALA A 15 8.86 -8.52 12.85
CA ALA A 15 9.22 -8.30 11.45
C ALA A 15 9.04 -6.83 11.03
N ILE A 16 7.94 -6.20 11.45
CA ILE A 16 7.66 -4.79 11.14
C ILE A 16 8.61 -3.86 11.87
N VAL A 17 8.88 -4.11 13.16
CA VAL A 17 9.84 -3.31 13.92
C VAL A 17 11.23 -3.37 13.29
N LEU A 18 11.67 -4.58 12.89
CA LEU A 18 12.96 -4.75 12.21
C LEU A 18 13.02 -3.99 10.87
N LEU A 19 11.96 -4.06 10.04
CA LEU A 19 11.89 -3.30 8.79
C LEU A 19 11.89 -1.78 9.01
N CYS A 20 11.16 -1.29 10.01
CA CYS A 20 11.13 0.13 10.32
C CYS A 20 12.50 0.65 10.81
N LEU A 21 13.18 -0.11 11.67
CA LEU A 21 14.52 0.25 12.15
C LEU A 21 15.54 0.19 11.01
N PHE A 22 15.51 -0.85 10.20
CA PHE A 22 16.33 -0.98 9.00
C PHE A 22 16.07 0.16 8.01
N GLY A 23 14.78 0.45 7.73
CA GLY A 23 14.38 1.56 6.87
C GLY A 23 14.87 2.91 7.37
N LEU A 24 14.86 3.15 8.69
CA LEU A 24 15.36 4.38 9.27
C LEU A 24 16.86 4.57 9.02
N VAL A 25 17.66 3.50 9.13
CA VAL A 25 19.10 3.52 8.81
C VAL A 25 19.31 3.79 7.32
N MET A 26 18.55 3.09 6.46
CA MET A 26 18.69 3.24 5.00
C MET A 26 18.20 4.61 4.51
N VAL A 27 17.16 5.19 5.11
CA VAL A 27 16.72 6.56 4.83
C VAL A 27 17.83 7.55 5.18
N TYR A 28 18.50 7.40 6.32
CA TYR A 28 19.65 8.25 6.67
C TYR A 28 20.76 8.14 5.62
N SER A 29 21.21 6.91 5.29
CA SER A 29 22.27 6.70 4.32
C SER A 29 21.92 7.26 2.93
N SER A 30 20.70 6.99 2.44
CA SER A 30 20.29 7.38 1.08
C SER A 30 19.95 8.86 0.92
N SER A 31 19.61 9.58 2.02
CA SER A 31 19.15 10.97 1.95
C SER A 31 20.21 12.01 2.31
N MET A 32 21.29 11.62 3.02
CA MET A 32 22.25 12.57 3.61
C MET A 32 22.85 13.54 2.58
N ILE A 33 23.20 13.07 1.40
CA ILE A 33 23.80 13.90 0.35
C ILE A 33 22.75 14.70 -0.39
N ALA A 34 21.61 14.07 -0.73
CA ALA A 34 20.52 14.75 -1.39
C ALA A 34 19.95 15.90 -0.54
N ALA A 35 19.92 15.77 0.78
CA ALA A 35 19.49 16.81 1.72
C ALA A 35 20.27 18.10 1.52
N VAL A 36 21.60 18.00 1.53
CA VAL A 36 22.48 19.17 1.40
C VAL A 36 22.57 19.67 -0.04
N ALA A 37 22.85 18.76 -1.00
CA ALA A 37 23.17 19.16 -2.37
C ALA A 37 21.98 19.66 -3.18
N ARG A 38 20.75 19.16 -2.88
CA ARG A 38 19.55 19.45 -3.71
C ARG A 38 18.55 20.37 -3.00
N TRP A 39 18.48 20.31 -1.66
CA TRP A 39 17.41 20.95 -0.90
C TRP A 39 17.93 22.01 0.08
N ASP A 40 19.25 22.13 0.24
CA ASP A 40 19.90 23.03 1.20
C ASP A 40 19.38 22.83 2.64
N TYR A 41 19.16 21.55 3.01
CA TYR A 41 18.73 21.13 4.33
C TYR A 41 19.91 20.52 5.11
N ASP A 42 19.75 20.39 6.43
CA ASP A 42 20.68 19.64 7.27
C ASP A 42 20.79 18.18 6.84
N ILE A 43 21.96 17.57 7.00
CA ILE A 43 22.27 16.18 6.60
C ILE A 43 21.24 15.19 7.14
N ASP A 44 20.74 15.42 8.35
CA ASP A 44 19.79 14.53 9.04
C ASP A 44 18.32 14.93 8.90
N HIS A 45 18.01 15.92 8.08
CA HIS A 45 16.64 16.45 7.93
C HIS A 45 15.59 15.36 7.64
N PHE A 46 15.82 14.54 6.63
CA PHE A 46 14.89 13.45 6.26
C PHE A 46 14.82 12.37 7.33
N TYR A 47 15.96 12.02 7.94
CA TYR A 47 16.03 11.09 9.07
C TYR A 47 15.18 11.55 10.26
N GLN A 48 15.32 12.82 10.68
CA GLN A 48 14.56 13.37 11.80
C GLN A 48 13.05 13.41 11.51
N ASN A 49 12.67 13.76 10.30
CA ASN A 49 11.26 13.76 9.88
C ASN A 49 10.71 12.33 9.84
N GLN A 50 11.47 11.34 9.31
CA GLN A 50 11.06 9.93 9.31
C GLN A 50 10.94 9.39 10.73
N LYS A 51 11.85 9.73 11.64
CA LYS A 51 11.80 9.36 13.06
C LYS A 51 10.54 9.88 13.74
N LYS A 52 10.17 11.16 13.51
CA LYS A 52 8.93 11.75 14.04
C LYS A 52 7.69 11.05 13.46
N ALA A 53 7.66 10.83 12.14
CA ALA A 53 6.59 10.11 11.47
C ALA A 53 6.46 8.67 11.98
N MET A 54 7.58 7.99 12.21
CA MET A 54 7.62 6.63 12.75
C MET A 54 7.05 6.57 14.17
N LEU A 55 7.39 7.52 15.05
CA LEU A 55 6.83 7.58 16.39
C LEU A 55 5.31 7.76 16.36
N LEU A 56 4.81 8.70 15.55
CA LEU A 56 3.37 8.92 15.38
C LEU A 56 2.69 7.66 14.82
N SER A 57 3.33 7.00 13.87
CA SER A 57 2.81 5.78 13.23
C SER A 57 2.73 4.60 14.20
N PHE A 58 3.73 4.43 15.08
CA PHE A 58 3.64 3.44 16.17
C PHE A 58 2.52 3.75 17.15
N CYS A 59 2.31 5.02 17.52
CA CYS A 59 1.17 5.42 18.36
C CYS A 59 -0.16 5.06 17.69
N ALA A 60 -0.32 5.33 16.41
CA ALA A 60 -1.52 4.96 15.65
C ALA A 60 -1.70 3.44 15.58
N MET A 61 -0.64 2.67 15.35
CA MET A 61 -0.66 1.21 15.35
C MET A 61 -1.13 0.66 16.71
N PHE A 62 -0.53 1.10 17.82
CA PHE A 62 -0.92 0.64 19.16
C PHE A 62 -2.37 1.02 19.49
N PHE A 63 -2.81 2.21 19.11
CA PHE A 63 -4.21 2.61 19.24
C PHE A 63 -5.12 1.64 18.50
N MET A 64 -4.82 1.31 17.24
CA MET A 64 -5.62 0.41 16.41
C MET A 64 -5.53 -1.06 16.87
N MET A 65 -4.44 -1.48 17.49
CA MET A 65 -4.35 -2.80 18.11
C MET A 65 -5.38 -3.01 19.22
N ILE A 66 -5.74 -1.95 19.94
CA ILE A 66 -6.71 -2.01 21.04
C ILE A 66 -8.13 -1.74 20.52
N PHE A 67 -8.27 -0.85 19.52
CA PHE A 67 -9.56 -0.40 19.02
C PHE A 67 -10.30 -1.53 18.27
N PRO A 68 -11.58 -1.81 18.58
CA PRO A 68 -12.29 -2.95 18.03
C PRO A 68 -12.55 -2.80 16.52
N TYR A 69 -11.92 -3.64 15.70
CA TYR A 69 -12.07 -3.60 14.24
C TYR A 69 -13.54 -3.68 13.77
N LYS A 70 -14.43 -4.36 14.52
CA LYS A 70 -15.87 -4.44 14.21
C LYS A 70 -16.59 -3.08 14.20
N PHE A 71 -16.03 -2.05 14.86
CA PHE A 71 -16.55 -0.70 14.78
C PHE A 71 -16.61 -0.18 13.34
N PHE A 72 -15.65 -0.57 12.52
CA PHE A 72 -15.56 -0.16 11.12
C PHE A 72 -16.65 -0.74 10.22
N GLN A 73 -17.45 -1.70 10.71
CA GLN A 73 -18.67 -2.16 10.02
C GLN A 73 -19.88 -1.24 10.21
N ASN A 74 -19.78 -0.24 11.07
CA ASN A 74 -20.91 0.66 11.35
C ASN A 74 -21.25 1.49 10.11
N LYS A 75 -22.50 1.41 9.67
CA LYS A 75 -23.00 2.09 8.47
C LYS A 75 -22.78 3.60 8.50
N LYS A 76 -22.99 4.25 9.68
CA LYS A 76 -22.78 5.69 9.84
C LYS A 76 -21.30 6.04 9.67
N PHE A 77 -20.41 5.26 10.30
CA PHE A 77 -18.96 5.44 10.15
C PHE A 77 -18.51 5.28 8.70
N LEU A 78 -18.95 4.22 8.02
CA LEU A 78 -18.63 3.99 6.60
C LEU A 78 -19.07 5.16 5.72
N MET A 79 -20.27 5.69 5.92
CA MET A 79 -20.75 6.86 5.17
C MET A 79 -19.86 8.08 5.42
N ILE A 80 -19.56 8.41 6.69
CA ILE A 80 -18.70 9.56 7.04
C ILE A 80 -17.31 9.37 6.42
N MET A 81 -16.72 8.18 6.49
CA MET A 81 -15.42 7.87 5.92
C MET A 81 -15.42 8.03 4.39
N MET A 82 -16.45 7.51 3.70
CA MET A 82 -16.58 7.63 2.24
C MET A 82 -16.69 9.09 1.80
N PHE A 83 -17.58 9.87 2.42
CA PHE A 83 -17.73 11.29 2.12
C PHE A 83 -16.48 12.09 2.49
N GLY A 84 -15.85 11.76 3.61
CA GLY A 84 -14.60 12.40 4.06
C GLY A 84 -13.45 12.18 3.06
N ILE A 85 -13.22 10.96 2.62
CA ILE A 85 -12.17 10.65 1.62
C ILE A 85 -12.49 11.31 0.27
N THR A 86 -13.73 11.22 -0.20
CA THR A 86 -14.14 11.89 -1.45
C THR A 86 -13.95 13.39 -1.35
N GLY A 87 -14.37 14.01 -0.24
CA GLY A 87 -14.19 15.44 0.02
C GLY A 87 -12.71 15.84 0.08
N LEU A 88 -11.86 15.04 0.74
CA LEU A 88 -10.40 15.27 0.79
C LEU A 88 -9.77 15.18 -0.60
N LEU A 89 -10.15 14.22 -1.43
CA LEU A 89 -9.65 14.10 -2.80
C LEU A 89 -10.09 15.29 -3.67
N LEU A 90 -11.35 15.72 -3.55
CA LEU A 90 -11.84 16.92 -4.24
C LEU A 90 -11.12 18.19 -3.76
N PHE A 91 -10.89 18.32 -2.45
CA PHE A 91 -10.15 19.44 -1.88
C PHE A 91 -8.70 19.47 -2.39
N THR A 92 -8.07 18.31 -2.48
CA THR A 92 -6.69 18.18 -3.01
C THR A 92 -6.63 18.58 -4.47
N PHE A 93 -7.63 18.25 -5.26
CA PHE A 93 -7.70 18.67 -6.66
C PHE A 93 -7.71 20.20 -6.82
N SER A 94 -8.37 20.92 -5.89
CA SER A 94 -8.48 22.39 -5.95
C SER A 94 -7.33 23.13 -5.28
N TYR A 95 -6.79 22.59 -4.15
CA TYR A 95 -5.84 23.28 -3.27
C TYR A 95 -4.54 22.49 -3.02
N GLY A 96 -4.36 21.36 -3.67
CA GLY A 96 -3.18 20.50 -3.49
C GLY A 96 -1.91 21.12 -4.05
N HIS A 97 -0.78 20.77 -3.41
CA HIS A 97 0.56 21.07 -3.92
C HIS A 97 1.02 19.98 -4.87
N THR A 98 1.75 20.42 -5.91
CA THR A 98 2.33 19.50 -6.89
C THR A 98 3.67 18.98 -6.36
N ALA A 99 3.79 17.66 -6.27
CA ALA A 99 5.06 16.97 -6.03
C ALA A 99 5.12 15.76 -6.98
N GLY A 100 6.28 15.51 -7.58
CA GLY A 100 6.45 14.41 -8.52
C GLY A 100 5.53 14.47 -9.76
N ASN A 101 5.16 15.69 -10.23
CA ASN A 101 4.20 15.95 -11.31
C ASN A 101 2.74 15.55 -11.01
N ALA A 102 2.37 15.26 -9.77
CA ALA A 102 1.00 15.02 -9.34
C ALA A 102 0.58 16.06 -8.29
N GLN A 103 -0.61 16.66 -8.47
CA GLN A 103 -1.21 17.58 -7.51
C GLN A 103 -2.00 16.77 -6.46
N SER A 104 -1.28 16.00 -5.64
CA SER A 104 -1.87 14.99 -4.74
C SER A 104 -1.51 15.19 -3.25
N TRP A 105 -0.84 16.29 -2.90
CA TRP A 105 -0.34 16.55 -1.56
C TRP A 105 -1.02 17.74 -0.89
N LEU A 106 -1.37 17.57 0.39
CA LEU A 106 -1.87 18.63 1.27
C LEU A 106 -0.85 18.91 2.37
N LYS A 107 -0.53 20.17 2.61
CA LYS A 107 0.27 20.60 3.77
C LYS A 107 -0.65 21.07 4.89
N ILE A 108 -0.70 20.33 5.98
CA ILE A 108 -1.54 20.63 7.15
C ILE A 108 -0.64 20.65 8.39
N GLY A 109 -0.46 21.82 9.04
CA GLY A 109 0.31 21.93 10.28
C GLY A 109 1.77 21.44 10.18
N GLY A 110 2.43 21.64 9.02
CA GLY A 110 3.81 21.18 8.79
C GLY A 110 3.94 19.71 8.37
N LEU A 111 2.83 18.96 8.32
CA LEU A 111 2.79 17.59 7.80
C LEU A 111 2.31 17.58 6.35
N SER A 112 3.00 16.83 5.49
CA SER A 112 2.55 16.57 4.12
C SER A 112 1.71 15.30 4.11
N ILE A 113 0.43 15.43 3.78
CA ILE A 113 -0.55 14.34 3.73
C ILE A 113 -0.95 14.11 2.29
N GLN A 114 -0.94 12.83 1.85
CA GLN A 114 -1.44 12.41 0.54
C GLN A 114 -2.78 11.69 0.72
N PRO A 115 -3.93 12.32 0.38
CA PRO A 115 -5.25 11.69 0.53
C PRO A 115 -5.42 10.39 -0.25
N GLY A 116 -4.74 10.25 -1.39
CA GLY A 116 -4.68 9.01 -2.15
C GLY A 116 -4.17 7.82 -1.33
N GLU A 117 -3.22 8.04 -0.42
CA GLU A 117 -2.75 7.00 0.49
C GLU A 117 -3.91 6.49 1.38
N PHE A 118 -4.61 7.41 2.04
CA PHE A 118 -5.72 7.07 2.94
C PHE A 118 -6.91 6.42 2.21
N SER A 119 -7.09 6.69 0.92
CA SER A 119 -8.13 6.07 0.12
C SER A 119 -7.95 4.55 0.00
N LYS A 120 -6.71 4.03 0.04
CA LYS A 120 -6.42 2.58 0.01
C LYS A 120 -7.06 1.87 1.19
N LEU A 121 -6.79 2.36 2.42
CA LEU A 121 -7.35 1.75 3.63
C LEU A 121 -8.87 1.95 3.72
N ALA A 122 -9.38 3.13 3.34
CA ALA A 122 -10.80 3.40 3.32
C ALA A 122 -11.57 2.44 2.39
N LEU A 123 -11.03 2.17 1.20
CA LEU A 123 -11.62 1.20 0.27
C LEU A 123 -11.51 -0.24 0.79
N ILE A 124 -10.38 -0.62 1.39
CA ILE A 124 -10.24 -1.94 2.04
C ILE A 124 -11.35 -2.13 3.08
N ILE A 125 -11.53 -1.16 3.99
CA ILE A 125 -12.55 -1.22 5.04
C ILE A 125 -13.96 -1.28 4.42
N TYR A 126 -14.23 -0.42 3.44
CA TYR A 126 -15.55 -0.33 2.82
C TYR A 126 -15.94 -1.59 2.07
N LEU A 127 -15.05 -2.08 1.20
CA LEU A 127 -15.29 -3.31 0.44
C LEU A 127 -15.42 -4.52 1.36
N ALA A 128 -14.53 -4.66 2.34
CA ALA A 128 -14.60 -5.75 3.31
C ALA A 128 -15.91 -5.71 4.12
N ALA A 129 -16.37 -4.52 4.56
CA ALA A 129 -17.61 -4.38 5.32
C ALA A 129 -18.85 -4.72 4.50
N ILE A 130 -18.90 -4.29 3.23
CA ILE A 130 -20.07 -4.55 2.37
C ILE A 130 -20.11 -6.02 1.92
N TYR A 131 -18.98 -6.55 1.43
CA TYR A 131 -18.93 -7.92 0.93
C TYR A 131 -18.96 -8.96 2.07
N GLY A 132 -18.33 -8.69 3.20
CA GLY A 132 -18.41 -9.56 4.38
C GLY A 132 -19.83 -9.69 4.93
N LYS A 133 -20.65 -8.62 4.86
CA LYS A 133 -22.05 -8.65 5.32
C LYS A 133 -23.03 -9.23 4.32
N ARG A 134 -22.68 -9.33 3.05
CA ARG A 134 -23.58 -9.70 1.95
C ARG A 134 -23.16 -10.96 1.22
N GLN A 135 -22.46 -11.88 1.85
CA GLN A 135 -21.97 -13.12 1.23
C GLN A 135 -23.07 -13.92 0.56
N ASP A 136 -24.26 -14.03 1.20
CA ASP A 136 -25.41 -14.76 0.65
C ASP A 136 -25.98 -14.14 -0.65
N ARG A 137 -25.70 -12.88 -0.92
CA ARG A 137 -26.23 -12.10 -2.06
C ARG A 137 -25.14 -11.57 -2.99
N ILE A 138 -23.91 -12.02 -2.83
CA ILE A 138 -22.76 -11.47 -3.55
C ILE A 138 -22.84 -11.71 -5.07
N ASN A 139 -23.60 -12.71 -5.49
CA ASN A 139 -23.83 -13.01 -6.91
C ASN A 139 -24.98 -12.19 -7.51
N ASN A 140 -25.71 -11.39 -6.70
CA ASN A 140 -26.77 -10.51 -7.18
C ASN A 140 -26.17 -9.13 -7.49
N MET A 141 -25.83 -8.90 -8.75
CA MET A 141 -25.06 -7.74 -9.24
C MET A 141 -25.73 -6.39 -8.90
N ASP A 142 -27.07 -6.32 -8.95
CA ASP A 142 -27.75 -5.01 -8.97
C ASP A 142 -27.75 -4.28 -7.62
N LYS A 143 -27.90 -4.99 -6.51
CA LYS A 143 -28.10 -4.38 -5.17
C LYS A 143 -26.94 -4.58 -4.20
N ALA A 144 -26.17 -5.64 -4.37
CA ALA A 144 -25.10 -5.98 -3.44
C ALA A 144 -23.70 -5.51 -3.93
N VAL A 145 -23.47 -5.61 -5.23
CA VAL A 145 -22.15 -5.44 -5.84
C VAL A 145 -21.94 -4.04 -6.42
N MET A 146 -22.97 -3.45 -7.05
CA MET A 146 -22.85 -2.16 -7.74
C MET A 146 -22.43 -0.97 -6.87
N PRO A 147 -23.00 -0.72 -5.67
CA PRO A 147 -22.61 0.46 -4.89
C PRO A 147 -21.12 0.52 -4.51
N PRO A 148 -20.46 -0.59 -4.05
CA PRO A 148 -19.04 -0.61 -3.82
C PRO A 148 -18.20 -0.33 -5.07
N ILE A 149 -18.64 -0.82 -6.22
CA ILE A 149 -17.92 -0.63 -7.49
C ILE A 149 -18.02 0.81 -7.97
N ILE A 150 -19.20 1.42 -7.89
CA ILE A 150 -19.38 2.83 -8.24
C ILE A 150 -18.44 3.68 -7.39
N PHE A 151 -18.35 3.40 -6.09
CA PHE A 151 -17.44 4.11 -5.21
C PHE A 151 -15.96 3.88 -5.58
N LEU A 152 -15.55 2.64 -5.85
CA LEU A 152 -14.22 2.32 -6.33
C LEU A 152 -13.88 3.10 -7.60
N VAL A 153 -14.76 3.08 -8.60
CA VAL A 153 -14.57 3.82 -9.86
C VAL A 153 -14.44 5.32 -9.59
N THR A 154 -15.31 5.88 -8.74
CA THR A 154 -15.26 7.30 -8.36
C THR A 154 -13.92 7.67 -7.74
N ILE A 155 -13.41 6.89 -6.80
CA ILE A 155 -12.11 7.13 -6.16
C ILE A 155 -10.97 7.01 -7.17
N CYS A 156 -10.96 5.96 -8.00
CA CYS A 156 -9.93 5.79 -9.04
C CYS A 156 -9.93 6.94 -10.05
N LEU A 157 -11.11 7.43 -10.44
CA LEU A 157 -11.24 8.58 -11.34
C LEU A 157 -10.74 9.87 -10.69
N LEU A 158 -11.10 10.15 -9.43
CA LEU A 158 -10.64 11.32 -8.70
C LEU A 158 -9.12 11.34 -8.54
N ILE A 159 -8.49 10.19 -8.23
CA ILE A 159 -7.04 10.06 -8.15
C ILE A 159 -6.41 10.20 -9.55
N GLY A 160 -7.01 9.61 -10.57
CA GLY A 160 -6.54 9.71 -11.95
C GLY A 160 -6.57 11.14 -12.52
N ILE A 161 -7.56 11.96 -12.14
CA ILE A 161 -7.65 13.37 -12.52
C ILE A 161 -6.51 14.19 -11.87
N GLN A 162 -5.97 13.75 -10.71
CA GLN A 162 -4.80 14.34 -10.03
C GLN A 162 -3.45 13.90 -10.62
N PRO A 163 -3.34 13.41 -11.82
CA PRO A 163 -2.37 12.59 -12.54
C PRO A 163 -1.57 11.57 -11.69
N ASP A 164 -2.16 11.00 -10.63
CA ASP A 164 -1.55 9.99 -9.77
C ASP A 164 -1.99 8.57 -10.18
N TYR A 165 -1.53 8.14 -11.37
CA TYR A 165 -1.93 6.85 -11.94
C TYR A 165 -1.38 5.65 -11.16
N GLY A 166 -0.23 5.81 -10.51
CA GLY A 166 0.37 4.78 -9.68
C GLY A 166 -0.53 4.42 -8.50
N THR A 167 -0.97 5.42 -7.76
CA THR A 167 -1.90 5.24 -6.63
C THR A 167 -3.27 4.71 -7.12
N ALA A 168 -3.78 5.20 -8.25
CA ALA A 168 -5.05 4.71 -8.82
C ALA A 168 -4.96 3.21 -9.18
N ALA A 169 -3.86 2.78 -9.80
CA ALA A 169 -3.63 1.38 -10.13
C ALA A 169 -3.55 0.49 -8.87
N ILE A 170 -2.85 0.95 -7.83
CA ILE A 170 -2.77 0.21 -6.56
C ILE A 170 -4.16 0.08 -5.92
N VAL A 171 -4.92 1.16 -5.84
CA VAL A 171 -6.29 1.17 -5.31
C VAL A 171 -7.18 0.18 -6.06
N PHE A 172 -7.07 0.15 -7.40
CA PHE A 172 -7.78 -0.80 -8.24
C PHE A 172 -7.35 -2.24 -7.95
N LEU A 173 -6.05 -2.54 -7.93
CA LEU A 173 -5.53 -3.90 -7.70
C LEU A 173 -5.87 -4.44 -6.31
N ILE A 174 -5.78 -3.60 -5.27
CA ILE A 174 -6.20 -3.96 -3.90
C ILE A 174 -7.70 -4.29 -3.89
N SER A 175 -8.51 -3.45 -4.50
CA SER A 175 -9.95 -3.67 -4.57
C SER A 175 -10.30 -4.94 -5.34
N ALA A 176 -9.61 -5.21 -6.45
CA ALA A 176 -9.75 -6.44 -7.21
C ALA A 176 -9.41 -7.68 -6.37
N SER A 177 -8.33 -7.64 -5.56
CA SER A 177 -7.96 -8.75 -4.67
C SER A 177 -9.06 -9.06 -3.65
N ILE A 178 -9.68 -8.04 -3.06
CA ILE A 178 -10.79 -8.19 -2.11
C ILE A 178 -12.03 -8.75 -2.82
N ILE A 179 -12.36 -8.25 -4.00
CA ILE A 179 -13.53 -8.71 -4.79
C ILE A 179 -13.36 -10.18 -5.19
N ILE A 180 -12.18 -10.58 -5.67
CA ILE A 180 -11.88 -11.97 -6.02
C ILE A 180 -12.01 -12.88 -4.80
N SER A 181 -11.53 -12.43 -3.65
CA SER A 181 -11.57 -13.19 -2.39
C SER A 181 -12.91 -13.16 -1.67
N SER A 182 -13.88 -12.37 -2.16
CA SER A 182 -15.18 -12.18 -1.50
C SER A 182 -16.16 -13.37 -1.65
N GLY A 183 -15.79 -14.42 -2.41
CA GLY A 183 -16.66 -15.56 -2.70
C GLY A 183 -17.58 -15.35 -3.91
N MET A 184 -17.36 -14.32 -4.72
CA MET A 184 -18.09 -14.09 -5.97
C MET A 184 -17.82 -15.22 -6.96
N THR A 185 -18.87 -15.68 -7.66
CA THR A 185 -18.73 -16.71 -8.71
C THR A 185 -17.89 -16.19 -9.88
N PHE A 186 -17.19 -17.09 -10.57
CA PHE A 186 -16.40 -16.74 -11.76
C PHE A 186 -17.21 -15.97 -12.82
N LYS A 187 -18.47 -16.36 -13.03
CA LYS A 187 -19.40 -15.62 -13.93
C LYS A 187 -19.62 -14.17 -13.46
N GLY A 188 -19.74 -13.95 -12.15
CA GLY A 188 -19.84 -12.61 -11.56
C GLY A 188 -18.56 -11.78 -11.80
N LEU A 189 -17.40 -12.38 -11.61
CA LEU A 189 -16.11 -11.73 -11.87
C LEU A 189 -15.94 -11.34 -13.34
N VAL A 190 -16.27 -12.25 -14.29
CA VAL A 190 -16.23 -11.95 -15.72
C VAL A 190 -17.17 -10.80 -16.08
N LYS A 191 -18.41 -10.83 -15.58
CA LYS A 191 -19.38 -9.74 -15.82
C LYS A 191 -18.87 -8.41 -15.26
N LEU A 192 -18.23 -8.43 -14.09
CA LEU A 192 -17.63 -7.24 -13.49
C LEU A 192 -16.46 -6.71 -14.31
N SER A 193 -15.56 -7.59 -14.74
CA SER A 193 -14.43 -7.22 -15.61
C SER A 193 -14.91 -6.60 -16.93
N THR A 194 -16.00 -7.12 -17.50
CA THR A 194 -16.63 -6.57 -18.71
C THR A 194 -17.15 -5.14 -18.47
N VAL A 195 -17.78 -4.90 -17.31
CA VAL A 195 -18.26 -3.56 -16.94
C VAL A 195 -17.08 -2.59 -16.79
N PHE A 196 -16.00 -3.00 -16.11
CA PHE A 196 -14.78 -2.17 -15.98
C PHE A 196 -14.15 -1.86 -17.34
N LEU A 197 -14.05 -2.84 -18.23
CA LEU A 197 -13.52 -2.66 -19.57
C LEU A 197 -14.39 -1.68 -20.37
N MET A 198 -15.71 -1.81 -20.27
CA MET A 198 -16.66 -0.91 -20.93
C MET A 198 -16.52 0.53 -20.43
N VAL A 199 -16.44 0.73 -19.11
CA VAL A 199 -16.21 2.06 -18.50
C VAL A 199 -14.86 2.65 -18.95
N ALA A 200 -13.80 1.84 -18.98
CA ALA A 200 -12.49 2.27 -19.48
C ALA A 200 -12.54 2.67 -20.95
N CYS A 201 -13.20 1.89 -21.80
CA CYS A 201 -13.37 2.21 -23.22
C CYS A 201 -14.17 3.52 -23.42
N VAL A 202 -15.26 3.71 -22.66
CA VAL A 202 -16.05 4.95 -22.70
C VAL A 202 -15.22 6.16 -22.24
N ALA A 203 -14.44 6.01 -21.16
CA ALA A 203 -13.56 7.07 -20.68
C ALA A 203 -12.50 7.43 -21.73
N ILE A 204 -11.84 6.45 -22.32
CA ILE A 204 -10.88 6.65 -23.42
C ILE A 204 -11.56 7.35 -24.61
N ALA A 205 -12.73 6.87 -25.05
CA ALA A 205 -13.47 7.47 -26.14
C ALA A 205 -13.86 8.94 -25.86
N ALA A 206 -14.29 9.25 -24.63
CA ALA A 206 -14.60 10.61 -24.21
C ALA A 206 -13.36 11.54 -24.29
N PHE A 207 -12.17 11.04 -23.92
CA PHE A 207 -10.93 11.79 -24.09
C PHE A 207 -10.57 12.03 -25.57
N PHE A 208 -10.86 11.07 -26.44
CA PHE A 208 -10.68 11.25 -27.90
C PHE A 208 -11.61 12.33 -28.44
N VAL A 209 -12.89 12.29 -28.08
CA VAL A 209 -13.90 13.25 -28.57
C VAL A 209 -13.64 14.67 -28.06
N THR A 210 -13.16 14.83 -26.82
CA THR A 210 -12.88 16.14 -26.21
C THR A 210 -11.56 16.77 -26.66
N GLY A 211 -10.78 16.09 -27.51
CA GLY A 211 -9.47 16.59 -28.00
C GLY A 211 -8.38 16.65 -26.92
N ASN A 212 -8.64 16.15 -25.71
CA ASN A 212 -7.70 16.19 -24.58
C ASN A 212 -6.68 15.03 -24.59
N ILE A 213 -6.48 14.38 -25.73
CA ILE A 213 -5.51 13.26 -25.89
C ILE A 213 -4.10 13.70 -25.49
N SER A 214 -3.71 14.95 -25.80
CA SER A 214 -2.41 15.52 -25.43
C SER A 214 -2.17 15.52 -23.91
N LYS A 215 -3.23 15.53 -23.09
CA LYS A 215 -3.11 15.39 -21.62
C LYS A 215 -2.85 13.96 -21.17
N ILE A 216 -3.35 12.96 -21.92
CA ILE A 216 -3.06 11.54 -21.66
C ILE A 216 -1.64 11.21 -22.10
N PHE A 217 -1.25 11.65 -23.30
CA PHE A 217 0.08 11.47 -23.89
C PHE A 217 0.95 12.72 -23.72
N SER A 218 0.98 13.29 -22.49
CA SER A 218 1.91 14.41 -22.22
C SER A 218 3.35 13.97 -22.45
N ALA A 219 4.21 14.89 -22.89
CA ALA A 219 5.63 14.62 -23.17
C ALA A 219 6.33 13.85 -22.03
N ASN A 220 6.02 14.21 -20.78
CA ASN A 220 6.58 13.53 -19.59
C ASN A 220 6.13 12.07 -19.44
N LYS A 221 4.94 11.71 -19.90
CA LYS A 221 4.45 10.32 -19.84
C LYS A 221 5.04 9.47 -20.94
N VAL A 222 5.10 10.03 -22.16
CA VAL A 222 5.78 9.39 -23.28
C VAL A 222 7.25 9.18 -22.94
N ALA A 223 7.90 10.17 -22.32
CA ALA A 223 9.28 10.09 -21.86
C ALA A 223 9.49 8.94 -20.83
N ARG A 224 8.55 8.71 -19.89
CA ARG A 224 8.63 7.56 -18.95
C ARG A 224 8.56 6.21 -19.68
N PHE A 225 7.74 6.09 -20.73
CA PHE A 225 7.66 4.88 -21.55
C PHE A 225 8.91 4.67 -22.41
N THR A 226 9.46 5.75 -22.99
CA THR A 226 10.70 5.69 -23.76
C THR A 226 11.88 5.34 -22.84
N GLY A 227 11.97 5.98 -21.67
CA GLY A 227 12.98 5.69 -20.67
C GLY A 227 12.88 4.26 -20.09
N PHE A 228 11.69 3.69 -20.05
CA PHE A 228 11.48 2.29 -19.67
C PHE A 228 11.94 1.33 -20.77
N SER A 229 11.68 1.64 -22.04
CA SER A 229 12.02 0.75 -23.18
C SER A 229 13.51 0.70 -23.45
N ASP A 230 14.22 1.82 -23.29
CA ASP A 230 15.67 1.93 -23.51
C ASP A 230 16.29 2.92 -22.52
N PRO A 231 16.52 2.49 -21.26
CA PRO A 231 16.95 3.39 -20.21
C PRO A 231 18.33 4.01 -20.43
N PHE A 232 19.21 3.34 -21.18
CA PHE A 232 20.58 3.81 -21.38
C PHE A 232 20.72 4.81 -22.55
N HIS A 233 19.78 4.83 -23.50
CA HIS A 233 19.83 5.73 -24.66
C HIS A 233 18.72 6.79 -24.69
N ALA A 234 17.76 6.73 -23.74
CA ALA A 234 16.63 7.66 -23.69
C ALA A 234 16.95 9.04 -23.09
N GLY A 235 18.22 9.38 -22.88
CA GLY A 235 18.64 10.64 -22.25
C GLY A 235 18.05 10.82 -20.86
N ASP A 236 17.64 12.04 -20.51
CA ASP A 236 17.12 12.37 -19.16
C ASP A 236 15.93 11.52 -18.72
N SER A 237 15.12 11.03 -19.67
CA SER A 237 13.95 10.22 -19.35
C SER A 237 14.29 8.81 -18.85
N GLY A 238 15.46 8.27 -19.22
CA GLY A 238 15.96 6.97 -18.82
C GLY A 238 16.90 6.99 -17.60
N LEU A 239 17.45 8.15 -17.23
CA LEU A 239 18.50 8.29 -16.23
C LEU A 239 18.17 7.63 -14.87
N GLN A 240 16.96 7.81 -14.38
CA GLN A 240 16.56 7.22 -13.09
C GLN A 240 16.61 5.69 -13.13
N LEU A 241 16.10 5.09 -14.19
CA LEU A 241 16.11 3.63 -14.32
C LEU A 241 17.51 3.11 -14.62
N ALA A 242 18.26 3.77 -15.50
CA ALA A 242 19.65 3.39 -15.80
C ALA A 242 20.51 3.40 -14.53
N ASN A 243 20.46 4.47 -13.75
CA ASN A 243 21.21 4.60 -12.49
C ASN A 243 20.75 3.60 -11.43
N SER A 244 19.44 3.27 -11.39
CA SER A 244 18.92 2.21 -10.55
C SER A 244 19.50 0.84 -10.91
N LEU A 245 19.54 0.50 -12.20
CA LEU A 245 20.12 -0.76 -12.69
C LEU A 245 21.63 -0.82 -12.45
N LEU A 246 22.34 0.30 -12.61
CA LEU A 246 23.76 0.41 -12.26
C LEU A 246 24.01 0.19 -10.76
N ALA A 247 23.19 0.80 -9.89
CA ALA A 247 23.26 0.58 -8.45
C ALA A 247 23.12 -0.91 -8.09
N ILE A 248 22.10 -1.56 -8.66
CA ILE A 248 21.85 -3.01 -8.44
C ILE A 248 23.03 -3.84 -8.94
N GLY A 249 23.57 -3.51 -10.12
CA GLY A 249 24.73 -4.19 -10.71
C GLY A 249 26.00 -4.05 -9.89
N ASN A 250 26.25 -2.86 -9.34
CA ASN A 250 27.44 -2.56 -8.51
C ASN A 250 27.43 -3.29 -7.16
N GLY A 251 26.22 -3.54 -6.61
CA GLY A 251 26.09 -4.11 -5.27
C GLY A 251 26.54 -5.57 -5.14
N GLY A 252 26.39 -6.37 -6.19
CA GLY A 252 26.77 -7.80 -6.16
C GLY A 252 26.12 -8.57 -5.00
N LEU A 253 26.86 -9.48 -4.37
CA LEU A 253 26.33 -10.30 -3.26
C LEU A 253 26.35 -9.59 -1.91
N THR A 254 27.41 -8.86 -1.60
CA THR A 254 27.65 -8.29 -0.25
C THR A 254 27.52 -6.77 -0.19
N GLY A 255 27.36 -6.11 -1.33
CA GLY A 255 27.32 -4.67 -1.44
C GLY A 255 28.72 -4.02 -1.41
N VAL A 256 28.73 -2.70 -1.67
CA VAL A 256 29.94 -1.88 -1.60
C VAL A 256 30.25 -1.42 -0.17
N GLY A 257 29.31 -1.56 0.74
CA GLY A 257 29.40 -1.11 2.13
C GLY A 257 28.33 -0.07 2.47
N LEU A 258 27.85 -0.09 3.72
CA LEU A 258 26.85 0.86 4.21
C LEU A 258 27.41 2.29 4.15
N GLY A 259 26.70 3.17 3.48
CA GLY A 259 27.13 4.55 3.30
C GLY A 259 28.02 4.82 2.09
N GLU A 260 28.41 3.78 1.32
CA GLU A 260 29.38 3.89 0.22
C GLU A 260 28.72 3.88 -1.18
N SER A 261 27.39 3.98 -1.27
CA SER A 261 26.69 4.06 -2.57
C SER A 261 27.18 5.28 -3.36
N THR A 262 27.52 5.10 -4.62
CA THR A 262 27.87 6.18 -5.54
C THR A 262 26.62 6.87 -6.12
N GLN A 263 25.53 6.12 -6.28
CA GLN A 263 24.33 6.64 -6.92
C GLN A 263 23.59 7.68 -6.07
N LYS A 264 23.77 7.69 -4.75
CA LYS A 264 23.18 8.71 -3.87
C LYS A 264 23.82 10.10 -3.99
N TYR A 265 24.98 10.23 -4.64
CA TYR A 265 25.65 11.53 -4.87
C TYR A 265 24.98 12.42 -5.94
N GLY A 266 23.68 12.25 -6.13
CA GLY A 266 22.88 13.08 -7.04
C GLY A 266 22.53 12.38 -8.36
N TYR A 267 23.11 11.23 -8.65
CA TYR A 267 22.80 10.46 -9.86
C TYR A 267 21.40 9.83 -9.79
N LEU A 268 20.92 9.45 -8.58
CA LEU A 268 19.59 8.90 -8.36
C LEU A 268 18.72 9.86 -7.51
N PRO A 269 17.91 10.74 -8.13
CA PRO A 269 17.21 11.83 -7.45
C PRO A 269 16.31 11.43 -6.29
N GLU A 270 15.57 10.33 -6.41
CA GLU A 270 14.59 9.85 -5.43
C GLU A 270 15.11 8.61 -4.66
N SER A 271 16.41 8.64 -4.32
CA SER A 271 17.14 7.55 -3.66
C SER A 271 16.57 7.14 -2.30
N HIS A 272 15.95 8.06 -1.56
CA HIS A 272 15.41 7.81 -0.23
C HIS A 272 13.89 7.51 -0.23
N THR A 273 13.20 7.66 -1.34
CA THR A 273 11.77 7.43 -1.51
C THR A 273 11.50 6.13 -2.30
N ASP A 274 11.22 6.22 -3.58
CA ASP A 274 10.82 5.10 -4.43
C ASP A 274 11.99 4.25 -4.95
N PHE A 275 13.22 4.77 -4.96
CA PHE A 275 14.42 4.05 -5.37
C PHE A 275 15.30 3.55 -4.21
N ILE A 276 14.80 3.55 -2.98
CA ILE A 276 15.58 3.10 -1.82
C ILE A 276 16.07 1.66 -1.96
N MET A 277 15.32 0.79 -2.65
CA MET A 277 15.73 -0.59 -2.90
C MET A 277 16.99 -0.68 -3.78
N ALA A 278 17.20 0.26 -4.72
CA ALA A 278 18.42 0.32 -5.51
C ALA A 278 19.63 0.66 -4.64
N ILE A 279 19.48 1.61 -3.69
CA ILE A 279 20.54 1.96 -2.74
C ILE A 279 20.82 0.79 -1.77
N ILE A 280 19.79 0.10 -1.29
CA ILE A 280 19.96 -1.12 -0.47
C ILE A 280 20.74 -2.17 -1.26
N ALA A 281 20.40 -2.35 -2.55
CA ALA A 281 21.11 -3.29 -3.42
C ALA A 281 22.59 -2.88 -3.60
N GLU A 282 22.89 -1.59 -3.79
CA GLU A 282 24.26 -1.10 -3.96
C GLU A 282 25.04 -1.22 -2.66
N GLU A 283 24.51 -0.76 -1.52
CA GLU A 283 25.24 -0.71 -0.24
C GLU A 283 25.35 -2.08 0.44
N LEU A 284 24.31 -2.91 0.43
CA LEU A 284 24.22 -4.18 1.17
C LEU A 284 24.13 -5.41 0.26
N GLY A 285 24.12 -5.21 -1.05
CA GLY A 285 24.08 -6.27 -2.02
C GLY A 285 22.81 -7.11 -1.98
N PHE A 286 22.91 -8.30 -2.52
CA PHE A 286 21.82 -9.30 -2.54
C PHE A 286 21.31 -9.63 -1.14
N LEU A 287 22.18 -9.67 -0.13
CA LEU A 287 21.79 -10.01 1.25
C LEU A 287 20.84 -8.97 1.84
N GLY A 288 21.09 -7.67 1.62
CA GLY A 288 20.20 -6.59 2.06
C GLY A 288 18.83 -6.64 1.36
N VAL A 289 18.83 -6.86 0.04
CA VAL A 289 17.60 -7.03 -0.75
C VAL A 289 16.81 -8.25 -0.29
N ALA A 290 17.48 -9.41 -0.11
CA ALA A 290 16.85 -10.63 0.36
C ALA A 290 16.22 -10.46 1.74
N PHE A 291 16.92 -9.82 2.69
CA PHE A 291 16.36 -9.50 4.01
C PHE A 291 15.04 -8.74 3.90
N VAL A 292 15.00 -7.67 3.11
CA VAL A 292 13.79 -6.84 2.96
C VAL A 292 12.67 -7.62 2.29
N LEU A 293 12.95 -8.29 1.16
CA LEU A 293 11.93 -9.00 0.39
C LEU A 293 11.38 -10.22 1.14
N LEU A 294 12.23 -11.00 1.80
CA LEU A 294 11.79 -12.16 2.58
C LEU A 294 10.95 -11.72 3.80
N THR A 295 11.33 -10.63 4.46
CA THR A 295 10.56 -10.11 5.61
C THR A 295 9.21 -9.54 5.16
N LEU A 296 9.15 -8.77 4.08
CA LEU A 296 7.88 -8.30 3.50
C LEU A 296 7.02 -9.44 2.98
N GLY A 297 7.63 -10.41 2.29
CA GLY A 297 6.96 -11.64 1.85
C GLY A 297 6.39 -12.45 3.00
N PHE A 298 7.12 -12.58 4.11
CA PHE A 298 6.64 -13.22 5.34
C PHE A 298 5.39 -12.53 5.89
N ILE A 299 5.38 -11.19 5.98
CA ILE A 299 4.22 -10.41 6.48
C ILE A 299 3.00 -10.66 5.59
N VAL A 300 3.17 -10.59 4.26
CA VAL A 300 2.10 -10.80 3.28
C VAL A 300 1.53 -12.22 3.37
N LEU A 301 2.40 -13.23 3.26
CA LEU A 301 1.99 -14.64 3.28
C LEU A 301 1.32 -15.02 4.58
N ARG A 302 1.88 -14.54 5.71
CA ARG A 302 1.29 -14.80 7.03
C ARG A 302 -0.10 -14.21 7.15
N GLY A 303 -0.33 -12.98 6.65
CA GLY A 303 -1.65 -12.37 6.65
C GLY A 303 -2.66 -13.13 5.79
N LEU A 304 -2.25 -13.59 4.61
CA LEU A 304 -3.10 -14.42 3.74
C LEU A 304 -3.43 -15.79 4.39
N ILE A 305 -2.46 -16.44 5.04
CA ILE A 305 -2.69 -17.70 5.75
C ILE A 305 -3.66 -17.49 6.93
N LEU A 306 -3.49 -16.41 7.69
CA LEU A 306 -4.36 -16.10 8.83
C LEU A 306 -5.76 -15.66 8.39
N SER A 307 -5.89 -15.01 7.25
CA SER A 307 -7.21 -14.65 6.68
C SER A 307 -8.06 -15.87 6.37
N ALA A 308 -7.44 -16.95 5.86
CA ALA A 308 -8.11 -18.23 5.58
C ALA A 308 -8.59 -18.94 6.84
N LYS A 309 -8.02 -18.63 8.01
CA LYS A 309 -8.42 -19.18 9.32
C LYS A 309 -9.42 -18.29 10.05
N CYS A 310 -9.79 -17.16 9.49
CA CYS A 310 -10.69 -16.20 10.10
C CYS A 310 -12.15 -16.52 9.78
N ASP A 311 -12.94 -16.95 10.78
CA ASP A 311 -14.36 -17.24 10.62
C ASP A 311 -15.21 -15.99 10.35
N ASP A 312 -14.73 -14.80 10.76
CA ASP A 312 -15.43 -13.55 10.51
C ASP A 312 -15.14 -13.05 9.09
N PRO A 313 -16.13 -13.04 8.17
CA PRO A 313 -15.91 -12.65 6.78
C PRO A 313 -15.35 -11.24 6.63
N PHE A 314 -15.74 -10.31 7.49
CA PHE A 314 -15.20 -8.96 7.49
C PHE A 314 -13.73 -8.93 7.89
N GLY A 315 -13.38 -9.64 8.97
CA GLY A 315 -12.00 -9.77 9.42
C GLY A 315 -11.12 -10.44 8.36
N SER A 316 -11.60 -11.52 7.74
CA SER A 316 -10.91 -12.22 6.66
C SER A 316 -10.62 -11.30 5.47
N LEU A 317 -11.62 -10.59 4.95
CA LEU A 317 -11.45 -9.67 3.82
C LEU A 317 -10.58 -8.46 4.16
N LEU A 318 -10.60 -7.96 5.42
CA LEU A 318 -9.68 -6.93 5.89
C LEU A 318 -8.23 -7.44 5.88
N LEU A 319 -7.96 -8.64 6.40
CA LEU A 319 -6.62 -9.24 6.38
C LEU A 319 -6.11 -9.42 4.96
N ILE A 320 -6.97 -9.92 4.04
CA ILE A 320 -6.63 -10.05 2.62
C ILE A 320 -6.30 -8.67 2.01
N GLY A 321 -7.15 -7.67 2.24
CA GLY A 321 -6.96 -6.34 1.69
C GLY A 321 -5.67 -5.67 2.17
N ILE A 322 -5.35 -5.76 3.48
CA ILE A 322 -4.13 -5.20 4.07
C ILE A 322 -2.89 -5.95 3.53
N SER A 323 -2.93 -7.28 3.50
CA SER A 323 -1.82 -8.09 2.99
C SER A 323 -1.58 -7.85 1.50
N SER A 324 -2.64 -7.80 0.70
CA SER A 324 -2.57 -7.49 -0.73
C SER A 324 -2.05 -6.08 -0.98
N MET A 325 -2.44 -5.08 -0.16
CA MET A 325 -1.92 -3.72 -0.25
C MET A 325 -0.41 -3.70 -0.12
N ILE A 326 0.15 -4.38 0.89
CA ILE A 326 1.59 -4.48 1.09
C ILE A 326 2.24 -5.20 -0.09
N GLY A 327 1.74 -6.37 -0.49
CA GLY A 327 2.32 -7.17 -1.57
C GLY A 327 2.30 -6.45 -2.92
N ILE A 328 1.21 -5.77 -3.26
CA ILE A 328 1.08 -5.01 -4.50
C ILE A 328 2.05 -3.82 -4.51
N GLN A 329 2.17 -3.08 -3.39
CA GLN A 329 3.12 -1.97 -3.29
C GLN A 329 4.57 -2.45 -3.43
N VAL A 330 4.94 -3.57 -2.80
CA VAL A 330 6.27 -4.18 -2.96
C VAL A 330 6.53 -4.56 -4.40
N PHE A 331 5.58 -5.25 -5.06
CA PHE A 331 5.71 -5.67 -6.45
C PHE A 331 5.88 -4.47 -7.40
N ILE A 332 5.09 -3.43 -7.21
CA ILE A 332 5.15 -2.22 -8.06
C ILE A 332 6.45 -1.45 -7.81
N ASN A 333 6.90 -1.29 -6.57
CA ASN A 333 8.15 -0.61 -6.27
C ASN A 333 9.34 -1.37 -6.85
N VAL A 334 9.48 -2.64 -6.51
CA VAL A 334 10.60 -3.48 -7.00
C VAL A 334 10.55 -3.61 -8.51
N GLY A 335 9.37 -3.80 -9.10
CA GLY A 335 9.20 -3.85 -10.55
C GLY A 335 9.64 -2.57 -11.25
N GLY A 336 9.36 -1.40 -10.67
CA GLY A 336 9.82 -0.10 -11.17
C GLY A 336 11.34 0.07 -11.08
N VAL A 337 11.92 -0.29 -9.93
CA VAL A 337 13.37 -0.20 -9.66
C VAL A 337 14.20 -1.15 -10.54
N THR A 338 13.65 -2.33 -10.86
CA THR A 338 14.31 -3.34 -11.71
C THR A 338 13.97 -3.22 -13.20
N GLY A 339 13.12 -2.27 -13.60
CA GLY A 339 12.72 -2.12 -14.99
C GLY A 339 11.79 -3.21 -15.51
N LEU A 340 11.03 -3.90 -14.64
CA LEU A 340 9.95 -4.82 -15.07
C LEU A 340 8.68 -4.08 -15.46
N ILE A 341 8.44 -2.92 -14.84
CA ILE A 341 7.33 -2.02 -15.14
C ILE A 341 7.82 -0.58 -15.19
N PRO A 342 7.12 0.33 -15.86
CA PRO A 342 7.45 1.76 -15.84
C PRO A 342 7.47 2.33 -14.40
N ILE A 343 8.35 3.29 -14.15
CA ILE A 343 8.50 3.95 -12.84
C ILE A 343 7.20 4.63 -12.45
N THR A 344 6.70 4.30 -11.25
CA THR A 344 5.41 4.78 -10.72
C THR A 344 5.52 5.78 -9.59
N GLY A 345 6.68 5.91 -8.93
CA GLY A 345 6.86 6.77 -7.76
C GLY A 345 6.24 6.21 -6.47
N ILE A 346 6.04 4.89 -6.39
CA ILE A 346 5.46 4.22 -5.22
C ILE A 346 6.56 3.86 -4.23
N THR A 347 6.36 4.23 -2.98
CA THR A 347 7.31 3.93 -1.89
C THR A 347 7.28 2.46 -1.48
N LEU A 348 8.44 1.92 -1.07
CA LEU A 348 8.56 0.57 -0.51
C LEU A 348 7.99 0.54 0.92
N PRO A 349 7.02 -0.35 1.24
CA PRO A 349 6.39 -0.40 2.55
C PRO A 349 7.39 -0.53 3.72
N PHE A 350 7.20 0.25 4.77
CA PHE A 350 7.98 0.31 6.02
C PHE A 350 9.44 0.77 5.90
N VAL A 351 10.03 0.76 4.71
CA VAL A 351 11.46 1.02 4.48
C VAL A 351 11.70 2.41 3.91
N SER A 352 10.93 2.82 2.89
CA SER A 352 11.08 4.12 2.24
C SER A 352 10.73 5.30 3.14
N TYR A 353 11.33 6.44 2.84
CA TYR A 353 10.88 7.72 3.37
C TYR A 353 9.45 8.04 2.89
N GLY A 354 8.54 8.31 3.85
CA GLY A 354 7.17 8.66 3.52
C GLY A 354 6.26 8.67 4.75
N GLY A 355 6.07 9.84 5.37
CA GLY A 355 5.30 9.96 6.61
C GLY A 355 3.85 9.49 6.50
N SER A 356 3.13 9.90 5.45
CA SER A 356 1.72 9.51 5.25
C SER A 356 1.56 8.03 4.94
N SER A 357 2.45 7.47 4.10
CA SER A 357 2.43 6.05 3.74
C SER A 357 2.74 5.18 4.96
N LEU A 358 3.75 5.55 5.75
CA LEU A 358 4.10 4.83 6.97
C LEU A 358 2.96 4.87 8.00
N LEU A 359 2.33 6.05 8.20
CA LEU A 359 1.21 6.21 9.11
C LEU A 359 0.03 5.31 8.71
N LEU A 360 -0.30 5.26 7.41
CA LEU A 360 -1.35 4.41 6.88
C LEU A 360 -1.03 2.93 7.09
N LEU A 361 0.18 2.51 6.70
CA LEU A 361 0.62 1.12 6.82
C LEU A 361 0.58 0.65 8.27
N MET A 362 1.11 1.45 9.20
CA MET A 362 1.13 1.10 10.63
C MET A 362 -0.28 1.08 11.23
N THR A 363 -1.17 2.00 10.82
CA THR A 363 -2.60 1.98 11.17
C THR A 363 -3.24 0.67 10.68
N SER A 364 -2.98 0.28 9.45
CA SER A 364 -3.48 -0.97 8.85
C SER A 364 -2.98 -2.21 9.61
N ILE A 365 -1.69 -2.22 9.98
CA ILE A 365 -1.10 -3.29 10.80
C ILE A 365 -1.72 -3.34 12.20
N GLY A 366 -2.03 -2.20 12.79
CA GLY A 366 -2.78 -2.18 14.07
C GLY A 366 -4.12 -2.89 13.97
N MET A 367 -4.87 -2.64 12.88
CA MET A 367 -6.13 -3.36 12.60
C MET A 367 -5.89 -4.86 12.36
N TYR A 368 -4.89 -5.21 11.56
CA TYR A 368 -4.45 -6.58 11.30
C TYR A 368 -4.18 -7.32 12.63
N GLN A 369 -3.39 -6.74 13.53
CA GLN A 369 -3.09 -7.31 14.83
C GLN A 369 -4.34 -7.45 15.72
N ASN A 370 -5.27 -6.49 15.70
CA ASN A 370 -6.52 -6.56 16.45
C ASN A 370 -7.40 -7.72 15.98
N ILE A 371 -7.48 -7.97 14.66
CA ILE A 371 -8.24 -9.10 14.12
C ILE A 371 -7.65 -10.42 14.62
N ILE A 372 -6.35 -10.61 14.49
CA ILE A 372 -5.68 -11.86 14.89
C ILE A 372 -5.78 -12.09 16.40
N MET A 373 -5.58 -11.06 17.19
CA MET A 373 -5.74 -11.13 18.64
C MET A 373 -7.14 -11.64 19.02
N ARG A 374 -8.19 -11.13 18.36
CA ARG A 374 -9.57 -11.59 18.62
C ARG A 374 -9.84 -13.00 18.13
N MET A 375 -9.27 -13.40 16.99
CA MET A 375 -9.31 -14.78 16.50
C MET A 375 -8.70 -15.74 17.54
N ASN A 376 -7.48 -15.44 17.99
CA ASN A 376 -6.77 -16.28 18.97
C ASN A 376 -7.49 -16.36 20.32
N LEU A 377 -8.09 -15.25 20.78
CA LEU A 377 -8.90 -15.26 22.01
C LEU A 377 -10.19 -16.09 21.87
N LYS A 378 -10.83 -16.11 20.69
CA LYS A 378 -12.00 -16.93 20.41
C LYS A 378 -11.62 -18.41 20.46
N SER A 379 -10.58 -18.80 19.75
CA SER A 379 -10.07 -20.18 19.73
C SER A 379 -9.66 -20.68 21.13
N GLN A 380 -9.01 -19.84 21.95
CA GLN A 380 -8.67 -20.19 23.33
C GLN A 380 -9.92 -20.44 24.21
N LYS A 381 -10.97 -19.63 24.04
CA LYS A 381 -12.22 -19.81 24.79
C LYS A 381 -12.95 -21.08 24.37
N GLU A 382 -12.96 -21.42 23.09
CA GLU A 382 -13.57 -22.66 22.58
C GLU A 382 -12.83 -23.88 23.07
N ALA A 383 -11.50 -23.85 23.16
CA ALA A 383 -10.68 -24.92 23.71
C ALA A 383 -10.84 -25.11 25.25
N GLU A 384 -11.24 -24.06 25.98
CA GLU A 384 -11.49 -24.09 27.42
C GLU A 384 -12.92 -24.51 27.77
N GLN A 385 -13.88 -24.56 26.83
CA GLN A 385 -15.22 -25.07 27.11
C GLN A 385 -15.18 -26.59 27.18
N PRO A 386 -15.57 -27.21 28.31
CA PRO A 386 -15.63 -28.68 28.43
C PRO A 386 -16.66 -29.19 27.43
N ILE A 387 -16.31 -30.27 26.71
CA ILE A 387 -17.22 -31.01 25.83
C ILE A 387 -18.50 -31.26 26.62
N SER A 388 -19.61 -30.64 26.24
CA SER A 388 -20.87 -30.80 26.94
C SER A 388 -21.30 -32.26 26.77
N LYS A 389 -21.77 -32.91 27.89
CA LYS A 389 -22.23 -34.30 27.92
C LYS A 389 -23.36 -34.61 26.92
N GLN A 390 -23.83 -33.67 26.13
CA GLN A 390 -24.88 -33.86 25.14
C GLN A 390 -24.40 -34.57 23.85
N ASP A 391 -23.09 -34.57 23.54
CA ASP A 391 -22.58 -35.25 22.34
C ASP A 391 -22.41 -36.77 22.54
N PHE A 392 -22.51 -37.26 23.77
CA PHE A 392 -22.44 -38.70 24.09
C PHE A 392 -23.78 -39.44 23.98
N VAL A 393 -24.91 -38.73 23.82
CA VAL A 393 -26.26 -39.35 23.82
C VAL A 393 -26.81 -39.58 22.39
N SER A 394 -26.15 -39.04 21.37
CA SER A 394 -26.66 -39.22 19.98
C SER A 394 -25.98 -40.36 19.22
N ASN A 395 -25.06 -41.12 19.82
CA ASN A 395 -24.38 -42.25 19.18
C ASN A 395 -24.62 -43.61 19.88
N ASN A 396 -25.77 -43.78 20.62
CA ASN A 396 -26.25 -45.08 21.08
C ASN A 396 -27.61 -45.36 20.52
#